data_321efce6689e2537636ac87d4da644b1
#
_entry.id   321efce6689e2537636ac87d4da644b1
#
_cell.length_a   1.000
_cell.length_b   1.000
_cell.length_c   1.000
_cell.angle_alpha   90.00
_cell.angle_beta   90.00
_cell.angle_gamma   90.00
#
_symmetry.space_group_name_H-M   'P 1'
#
loop_
_entity.id
_entity.type
_entity.pdbx_description
1 polymer ?
#
loop_
_entity_poly.entity_id
_entity_poly.type
_entity_poly.pdbx_seq_one_letter_code
_entity_poly.pdbx_strand_id
1 'polypeptide(L)'
;MPTFAIYNYQFAKIIKHTREERLFGKDALEMDAEEAFPQRQKIFSALLENDYNGEQEICKIKFLNGKSDKEYIHRHLMPPTDDMIVMRVANVRTATYVNKEFSEKRVDDYQNCIVIIDNRPGIQRILIENRKRAFQDVKQVANILTYTFNILLKRFSLKIELMHLQESKKFWQYVDDRRSYPTGFYRVSFHLPHLNLERLRKVYDSVLNQSRESFNSDLDWSFKANEGGQIHFDKNDERQRTLIE
;
A
#
# COMPACT_ATOMS: atom_id res chain seq x y z
N MET A 1 -22.95 -3.20 6.92
CA MET A 1 -21.92 -4.10 6.39
C MET A 1 -20.56 -3.43 6.50
N PRO A 2 -19.48 -4.12 6.87
CA PRO A 2 -18.15 -3.56 6.78
C PRO A 2 -17.79 -3.26 5.31
N THR A 3 -17.20 -2.11 5.07
CA THR A 3 -16.68 -1.71 3.76
C THR A 3 -15.16 -1.72 3.81
N PHE A 4 -14.52 -2.13 2.71
CA PHE A 4 -13.08 -2.21 2.60
C PHE A 4 -12.59 -1.31 1.47
N ALA A 5 -11.50 -0.58 1.74
CA ALA A 5 -10.69 0.02 0.69
C ALA A 5 -9.64 -1.00 0.25
N ILE A 6 -9.41 -1.08 -1.05
CA ILE A 6 -8.48 -2.03 -1.66
C ILE A 6 -7.25 -1.25 -2.13
N TYR A 7 -6.08 -1.72 -1.75
CA TYR A 7 -4.80 -1.21 -2.20
C TYR A 7 -4.06 -2.32 -2.94
N ASN A 8 -3.52 -2.01 -4.09
CA ASN A 8 -2.46 -2.81 -4.67
C ASN A 8 -1.15 -2.44 -3.96
N TYR A 9 -0.29 -3.41 -3.73
CA TYR A 9 1.04 -3.15 -3.22
C TYR A 9 2.11 -3.67 -4.16
N GLN A 10 3.29 -3.12 -4.06
CA GLN A 10 4.48 -3.59 -4.77
C GLN A 10 5.73 -3.37 -3.94
N PHE A 11 6.73 -4.21 -4.22
CA PHE A 11 8.07 -4.00 -3.71
C PHE A 11 8.90 -3.25 -4.74
N ALA A 12 9.76 -2.35 -4.27
CA ALA A 12 10.77 -1.70 -5.07
C ALA A 12 12.13 -1.76 -4.36
N LYS A 13 13.21 -1.81 -5.10
CA LYS A 13 14.56 -1.82 -4.55
C LYS A 13 14.93 -0.43 -4.05
N ILE A 14 15.56 -0.34 -2.88
CA ILE A 14 16.15 0.90 -2.39
C ILE A 14 17.53 1.03 -3.02
N ILE A 15 17.72 2.04 -3.88
CA ILE A 15 19.05 2.38 -4.39
C ILE A 15 19.79 3.15 -3.31
N LYS A 16 20.91 2.60 -2.83
CA LYS A 16 21.82 3.32 -1.96
C LYS A 16 22.66 4.28 -2.81
N HIS A 17 22.40 5.58 -2.70
CA HIS A 17 23.09 6.60 -3.50
C HIS A 17 24.41 7.08 -2.89
N THR A 18 24.73 6.75 -1.65
CA THR A 18 25.94 7.24 -0.98
C THR A 18 27.09 6.25 -1.04
N ARG A 19 28.28 6.77 -1.40
CA ARG A 19 29.53 6.01 -1.48
C ARG A 19 29.91 5.39 -0.12
N GLU A 20 29.52 6.02 0.97
CA GLU A 20 29.78 5.56 2.36
C GLU A 20 28.92 4.35 2.74
N GLU A 21 27.65 4.29 2.32
CA GLU A 21 26.77 3.13 2.57
C GLU A 21 27.23 1.86 1.83
N ARG A 22 27.93 2.00 0.69
CA ARG A 22 28.50 0.86 -0.05
C ARG A 22 29.70 0.23 0.70
N LEU A 23 30.38 0.98 1.55
CA LEU A 23 31.58 0.50 2.25
C LEU A 23 31.24 -0.27 3.54
N PHE A 24 30.09 -0.01 4.16
CA PHE A 24 29.70 -0.60 5.45
C PHE A 24 28.53 -1.60 5.40
N GLY A 25 27.97 -1.88 4.22
CA GLY A 25 26.73 -2.63 4.07
C GLY A 25 26.85 -4.04 3.50
N LYS A 26 27.79 -4.87 3.98
CA LYS A 26 27.90 -6.27 3.53
C LYS A 26 26.90 -7.25 4.16
N ASP A 27 26.11 -6.85 5.14
CA ASP A 27 25.24 -7.74 5.92
C ASP A 27 23.74 -7.63 5.60
N ALA A 28 23.35 -6.78 4.68
CA ALA A 28 21.98 -6.76 4.19
C ALA A 28 21.80 -7.86 3.12
N LEU A 29 20.87 -8.77 3.34
CA LEU A 29 20.38 -9.67 2.30
C LEU A 29 19.76 -8.80 1.20
N GLU A 30 20.58 -8.36 0.23
CA GLU A 30 20.08 -7.59 -0.91
C GLU A 30 19.18 -8.51 -1.74
N MET A 31 17.93 -8.12 -1.85
CA MET A 31 16.92 -8.83 -2.64
C MET A 31 16.39 -7.90 -3.71
N ASP A 32 16.29 -8.39 -4.94
CA ASP A 32 15.60 -7.66 -5.99
C ASP A 32 14.07 -7.77 -5.81
N ALA A 33 13.35 -6.76 -6.31
CA ALA A 33 11.89 -6.75 -6.24
C ALA A 33 11.27 -7.98 -6.95
N GLU A 34 11.92 -8.48 -8.01
CA GLU A 34 11.50 -9.70 -8.71
C GLU A 34 11.70 -10.97 -7.87
N GLU A 35 12.78 -11.03 -7.11
CA GLU A 35 13.05 -12.12 -6.18
C GLU A 35 12.15 -12.08 -4.96
N ALA A 36 11.80 -10.87 -4.52
CA ALA A 36 10.89 -10.64 -3.40
C ALA A 36 9.45 -11.05 -3.73
N PHE A 37 9.03 -10.89 -4.97
CA PHE A 37 7.66 -11.16 -5.37
C PHE A 37 7.18 -12.59 -5.14
N PRO A 38 7.90 -13.65 -5.57
CA PRO A 38 7.54 -15.04 -5.25
C PRO A 38 7.57 -15.34 -3.75
N GLN A 39 8.38 -14.62 -2.98
CA GLN A 39 8.57 -14.82 -1.55
C GLN A 39 7.72 -13.89 -0.67
N ARG A 40 6.84 -13.08 -1.28
CA ARG A 40 6.08 -12.03 -0.59
C ARG A 40 5.34 -12.50 0.66
N GLN A 41 4.73 -13.67 0.61
CA GLN A 41 4.03 -14.23 1.78
C GLN A 41 4.99 -14.53 2.92
N LYS A 42 6.14 -15.14 2.63
CA LYS A 42 7.17 -15.42 3.64
C LYS A 42 7.73 -14.13 4.24
N ILE A 43 7.94 -13.10 3.40
CA ILE A 43 8.39 -11.79 3.85
C ILE A 43 7.36 -11.19 4.82
N PHE A 44 6.10 -11.11 4.46
CA PHE A 44 5.07 -10.57 5.35
C PHE A 44 4.88 -11.41 6.61
N SER A 45 4.89 -12.73 6.52
CA SER A 45 4.78 -13.61 7.69
C SER A 45 5.94 -13.38 8.67
N ALA A 46 7.17 -13.25 8.16
CA ALA A 46 8.34 -12.96 8.99
C ALA A 46 8.33 -11.53 9.58
N LEU A 47 7.76 -10.54 8.86
CA LEU A 47 7.61 -9.18 9.36
C LEU A 47 6.53 -9.04 10.43
N LEU A 48 5.49 -9.85 10.35
CA LEU A 48 4.30 -9.77 11.21
C LEU A 48 4.23 -10.90 12.24
N GLU A 49 5.32 -11.65 12.40
CA GLU A 49 5.41 -12.70 13.40
C GLU A 49 5.24 -12.11 14.81
N ASN A 50 4.36 -12.72 15.61
CA ASN A 50 4.13 -12.37 16.99
C ASN A 50 4.59 -13.48 17.92
N ASP A 51 4.97 -13.10 19.14
CA ASP A 51 5.23 -14.06 20.21
C ASP A 51 3.94 -14.45 20.92
N TYR A 52 3.97 -15.58 21.63
CA TYR A 52 2.87 -16.04 22.44
C TYR A 52 3.34 -16.26 23.88
N ASN A 53 2.58 -15.76 24.84
CA ASN A 53 2.74 -16.06 26.25
C ASN A 53 1.52 -16.88 26.70
N GLY A 54 1.67 -18.20 26.69
CA GLY A 54 0.54 -19.10 26.84
C GLY A 54 -0.41 -18.97 25.63
N GLU A 55 -1.67 -18.59 25.89
CA GLU A 55 -2.67 -18.36 24.83
C GLU A 55 -2.70 -16.91 24.33
N GLN A 56 -1.94 -16.02 24.98
CA GLN A 56 -1.95 -14.59 24.65
C GLN A 56 -0.89 -14.26 23.59
N GLU A 57 -1.36 -13.75 22.47
CA GLU A 57 -0.50 -13.19 21.40
C GLU A 57 0.14 -11.88 21.85
N ILE A 58 1.46 -11.78 21.72
CA ILE A 58 2.26 -10.59 22.03
C ILE A 58 2.83 -10.02 20.74
N CYS A 59 2.48 -8.78 20.46
CA CYS A 59 2.95 -8.06 19.29
C CYS A 59 4.45 -7.74 19.40
N LYS A 60 5.29 -8.36 18.57
CA LYS A 60 6.73 -8.06 18.48
C LYS A 60 6.98 -6.69 17.87
N ILE A 61 6.15 -6.28 16.94
CA ILE A 61 6.32 -5.07 16.15
C ILE A 61 5.13 -4.16 16.38
N LYS A 62 5.43 -2.92 16.76
CA LYS A 62 4.44 -1.87 16.82
C LYS A 62 4.48 -1.06 15.54
N PHE A 63 3.33 -0.76 15.00
CA PHE A 63 3.22 0.08 13.82
C PHE A 63 3.36 1.55 14.20
N LEU A 64 4.01 2.30 13.33
CA LEU A 64 4.30 3.73 13.49
C LEU A 64 3.72 4.52 12.32
N ASN A 65 3.46 5.81 12.50
CA ASN A 65 2.92 6.65 11.42
C ASN A 65 3.93 7.65 10.83
N GLY A 66 5.16 7.68 11.34
CA GLY A 66 6.23 8.58 10.88
C GLY A 66 6.02 10.07 11.21
N LYS A 67 4.87 10.45 11.77
CA LYS A 67 4.56 11.85 12.13
C LYS A 67 4.46 12.09 13.63
N SER A 68 4.38 11.05 14.41
CA SER A 68 4.28 11.08 15.86
C SER A 68 4.84 9.79 16.44
N ASP A 69 5.21 9.82 17.71
CA ASP A 69 5.66 8.63 18.46
C ASP A 69 4.51 7.67 18.80
N LYS A 70 3.33 7.89 18.21
CA LYS A 70 2.19 7.05 18.44
C LYS A 70 2.40 5.66 17.86
N GLU A 71 2.24 4.66 18.73
CA GLU A 71 2.33 3.26 18.41
C GLU A 71 0.95 2.65 18.18
N TYR A 72 0.87 1.71 17.25
CA TYR A 72 -0.31 0.93 16.96
C TYR A 72 0.06 -0.55 17.08
N ILE A 73 -0.83 -1.33 17.66
CA ILE A 73 -0.61 -2.78 17.81
C ILE A 73 -1.41 -3.54 16.76
N HIS A 74 -0.96 -4.74 16.44
CA HIS A 74 -1.71 -5.66 15.59
C HIS A 74 -1.88 -7.02 16.26
N ARG A 75 -2.92 -7.75 15.88
CA ARG A 75 -3.14 -9.15 16.26
C ARG A 75 -3.69 -9.90 15.06
N HIS A 76 -3.22 -11.11 14.86
CA HIS A 76 -3.80 -12.00 13.88
C HIS A 76 -5.23 -12.39 14.29
N LEU A 77 -6.15 -12.39 13.33
CA LEU A 77 -7.51 -12.92 13.52
C LEU A 77 -7.57 -14.42 13.31
N MET A 78 -6.64 -14.94 12.53
CA MET A 78 -6.43 -16.34 12.25
C MET A 78 -4.95 -16.55 11.94
N PRO A 79 -4.40 -17.76 12.14
CA PRO A 79 -3.02 -18.04 11.74
C PRO A 79 -2.79 -17.67 10.27
N PRO A 80 -1.65 -17.06 9.92
CA PRO A 80 -1.28 -16.82 8.52
C PRO A 80 -1.32 -18.11 7.71
N THR A 81 -1.91 -18.05 6.52
CA THR A 81 -1.90 -19.14 5.55
C THR A 81 -0.76 -18.95 4.54
N ASP A 82 -0.63 -19.86 3.57
CA ASP A 82 0.42 -19.80 2.56
C ASP A 82 0.31 -18.57 1.64
N ASP A 83 -0.85 -17.92 1.61
CA ASP A 83 -1.15 -16.83 0.68
C ASP A 83 -1.98 -15.68 1.28
N MET A 84 -2.30 -15.74 2.57
CA MET A 84 -3.15 -14.73 3.20
C MET A 84 -2.77 -14.46 4.65
N ILE A 85 -2.83 -13.19 5.05
CA ILE A 85 -2.72 -12.75 6.44
C ILE A 85 -3.94 -11.90 6.78
N VAL A 86 -4.66 -12.28 7.85
CA VAL A 86 -5.81 -11.53 8.35
C VAL A 86 -5.53 -11.07 9.76
N MET A 87 -5.51 -9.76 9.97
CA MET A 87 -5.16 -9.16 11.26
C MET A 87 -6.08 -8.00 11.63
N ARG A 88 -6.08 -7.64 12.89
CA ARG A 88 -6.59 -6.36 13.38
C ARG A 88 -5.44 -5.42 13.64
N VAL A 89 -5.61 -4.16 13.27
CA VAL A 89 -4.71 -3.07 13.64
C VAL A 89 -5.47 -2.15 14.59
N ALA A 90 -4.93 -1.94 15.78
CA ALA A 90 -5.60 -1.18 16.84
C ALA A 90 -4.94 0.17 17.07
N ASN A 91 -5.80 1.17 17.23
CA ASN A 91 -5.45 2.52 17.65
C ASN A 91 -5.73 2.62 19.16
N VAL A 92 -4.67 2.52 19.96
CA VAL A 92 -4.80 2.59 21.41
C VAL A 92 -5.11 4.03 21.81
N ARG A 93 -6.19 4.21 22.57
CA ARG A 93 -6.62 5.50 23.15
C ARG A 93 -6.91 5.31 24.61
N THR A 94 -6.51 6.27 25.43
CA THR A 94 -6.90 6.28 26.83
C THR A 94 -8.24 7.00 26.97
N ALA A 95 -9.25 6.31 27.40
CA ALA A 95 -10.55 6.87 27.75
C ALA A 95 -10.62 7.11 29.26
N THR A 96 -11.08 8.29 29.64
CA THR A 96 -11.36 8.61 31.05
C THR A 96 -12.86 8.51 31.27
N TYR A 97 -13.26 7.77 32.27
CA TYR A 97 -14.67 7.71 32.70
C TYR A 97 -14.78 7.97 34.19
N VAL A 98 -15.89 8.54 34.59
CA VAL A 98 -16.22 8.81 35.99
C VAL A 98 -17.08 7.67 36.50
N ASN A 99 -16.67 7.00 37.57
CA ASN A 99 -17.44 5.91 38.21
C ASN A 99 -18.58 6.47 39.09
N LYS A 100 -19.36 5.60 39.73
CA LYS A 100 -20.49 5.98 40.64
C LYS A 100 -20.03 6.80 41.86
N GLU A 101 -18.76 6.72 42.19
CA GLU A 101 -18.15 7.43 43.35
C GLU A 101 -17.55 8.77 42.92
N PHE A 102 -17.85 9.26 41.69
CA PHE A 102 -17.30 10.47 41.08
C PHE A 102 -15.77 10.47 40.96
N SER A 103 -15.13 9.31 41.02
CA SER A 103 -13.70 9.19 40.80
C SER A 103 -13.40 8.91 39.31
N GLU A 104 -12.36 9.56 38.78
CA GLU A 104 -11.89 9.35 37.41
C GLU A 104 -11.10 8.05 37.32
N LYS A 105 -11.46 7.22 36.35
CA LYS A 105 -10.69 6.04 35.97
C LYS A 105 -10.25 6.15 34.51
N ARG A 106 -9.00 5.83 34.25
CA ARG A 106 -8.44 5.77 32.90
C ARG A 106 -8.37 4.30 32.44
N VAL A 107 -8.87 4.05 31.27
CA VAL A 107 -8.85 2.72 30.64
C VAL A 107 -8.38 2.84 29.20
N ASP A 108 -7.51 1.94 28.78
CA ASP A 108 -7.10 1.87 27.41
C ASP A 108 -8.18 1.24 26.54
N ASP A 109 -8.59 1.97 25.51
CA ASP A 109 -9.54 1.54 24.50
C ASP A 109 -8.80 1.16 23.21
N TYR A 110 -8.99 -0.06 22.74
CA TYR A 110 -8.30 -0.65 21.59
C TYR A 110 -9.21 -0.66 20.36
N GLN A 111 -9.62 0.54 19.91
CA GLN A 111 -10.39 0.66 18.68
C GLN A 111 -9.58 0.16 17.49
N ASN A 112 -10.12 -0.80 16.73
CA ASN A 112 -9.36 -1.49 15.69
C ASN A 112 -10.11 -1.57 14.36
N CYS A 113 -9.39 -1.84 13.29
CA CYS A 113 -9.91 -2.20 11.97
C CYS A 113 -9.27 -3.50 11.49
N ILE A 114 -9.95 -4.18 10.57
CA ILE A 114 -9.44 -5.39 9.93
C ILE A 114 -8.54 -4.99 8.75
N VAL A 115 -7.40 -5.67 8.65
CA VAL A 115 -6.48 -5.58 7.51
C VAL A 115 -6.26 -7.00 6.98
N ILE A 116 -6.39 -7.16 5.67
CA ILE A 116 -6.17 -8.43 4.97
C ILE A 116 -5.06 -8.21 3.95
N ILE A 117 -3.99 -8.99 4.02
CA ILE A 117 -2.94 -9.06 3.01
C ILE A 117 -3.22 -10.30 2.17
N ASP A 118 -3.56 -10.10 0.91
CA ASP A 118 -3.94 -11.16 -0.04
C ASP A 118 -2.82 -11.33 -1.06
N ASN A 119 -2.11 -12.44 -0.94
CA ASN A 119 -0.94 -12.82 -1.73
C ASN A 119 -1.21 -14.01 -2.64
N ARG A 120 -2.47 -14.36 -2.87
CA ARG A 120 -2.83 -15.44 -3.80
C ARG A 120 -2.17 -15.24 -5.17
N PRO A 121 -1.93 -16.32 -5.94
CA PRO A 121 -1.32 -16.21 -7.26
C PRO A 121 -2.01 -15.14 -8.13
N GLY A 122 -1.22 -14.22 -8.69
CA GLY A 122 -1.73 -13.10 -9.49
C GLY A 122 -2.40 -11.97 -8.69
N ILE A 123 -2.43 -12.06 -7.36
CA ILE A 123 -3.01 -11.03 -6.49
C ILE A 123 -1.93 -10.45 -5.57
N GLN A 124 -1.92 -9.12 -5.45
CA GLN A 124 -1.06 -8.34 -4.57
C GLN A 124 -1.90 -7.23 -3.95
N ARG A 125 -2.69 -7.56 -2.94
CA ARG A 125 -3.65 -6.62 -2.39
C ARG A 125 -3.57 -6.53 -0.88
N ILE A 126 -3.80 -5.32 -0.38
CA ILE A 126 -4.06 -5.07 1.02
C ILE A 126 -5.46 -4.45 1.11
N LEU A 127 -6.36 -5.13 1.81
CA LEU A 127 -7.70 -4.65 2.06
C LEU A 127 -7.75 -4.08 3.46
N ILE A 128 -8.27 -2.86 3.61
CA ILE A 128 -8.36 -2.14 4.88
C ILE A 128 -9.81 -1.80 5.17
N GLU A 129 -10.33 -2.27 6.31
CA GLU A 129 -11.69 -1.97 6.76
C GLU A 129 -11.85 -0.46 7.02
N ASN A 130 -12.88 0.14 6.45
CA ASN A 130 -13.24 1.52 6.73
C ASN A 130 -14.01 1.61 8.05
N ARG A 131 -13.30 1.77 9.16
CA ARG A 131 -13.87 1.85 10.50
C ARG A 131 -13.54 3.18 11.17
N LYS A 132 -14.36 4.17 10.94
CA LYS A 132 -14.18 5.56 11.41
C LYS A 132 -14.01 5.69 12.93
N ARG A 133 -14.53 4.74 13.72
CA ARG A 133 -14.33 4.74 15.18
C ARG A 133 -12.87 4.45 15.56
N ALA A 134 -12.17 3.63 14.78
CA ALA A 134 -10.79 3.26 15.04
C ALA A 134 -9.80 4.28 14.47
N PHE A 135 -10.00 4.65 13.20
CA PHE A 135 -9.12 5.54 12.45
C PHE A 135 -9.95 6.59 11.73
N GLN A 136 -9.36 7.77 11.54
CA GLN A 136 -10.03 8.88 10.87
C GLN A 136 -10.46 8.50 9.44
N ASP A 137 -9.55 7.82 8.72
CA ASP A 137 -9.79 7.29 7.40
C ASP A 137 -8.90 6.07 7.12
N VAL A 138 -9.17 5.36 6.03
CA VAL A 138 -8.38 4.19 5.59
C VAL A 138 -6.97 4.57 5.13
N LYS A 139 -6.78 5.79 4.63
CA LYS A 139 -5.47 6.30 4.21
C LYS A 139 -4.51 6.43 5.38
N GLN A 140 -5.02 6.77 6.56
CA GLN A 140 -4.22 6.77 7.79
C GLN A 140 -3.64 5.38 8.07
N VAL A 141 -4.46 4.32 7.96
CA VAL A 141 -4.00 2.95 8.17
C VAL A 141 -3.00 2.54 7.09
N ALA A 142 -3.29 2.84 5.81
CA ALA A 142 -2.37 2.58 4.72
C ALA A 142 -1.00 3.24 4.94
N ASN A 143 -0.97 4.50 5.40
CA ASN A 143 0.27 5.21 5.72
C ASN A 143 1.03 4.56 6.87
N ILE A 144 0.33 4.11 7.93
CA ILE A 144 0.92 3.41 9.07
C ILE A 144 1.58 2.11 8.59
N LEU A 145 0.88 1.32 7.78
CA LEU A 145 1.40 0.07 7.21
C LEU A 145 2.63 0.35 6.33
N THR A 146 2.51 1.28 5.38
CA THR A 146 3.60 1.63 4.46
C THR A 146 4.84 2.09 5.22
N TYR A 147 4.68 2.98 6.19
CA TYR A 147 5.80 3.50 6.96
C TYR A 147 6.51 2.39 7.75
N THR A 148 5.75 1.58 8.46
CA THR A 148 6.32 0.49 9.28
C THR A 148 6.96 -0.58 8.43
N PHE A 149 6.30 -1.03 7.37
CA PHE A 149 6.87 -2.01 6.45
C PHE A 149 8.15 -1.48 5.80
N ASN A 150 8.20 -0.20 5.42
CA ASN A 150 9.41 0.39 4.84
C ASN A 150 10.59 0.44 5.82
N ILE A 151 10.34 0.62 7.12
CA ILE A 151 11.40 0.48 8.14
C ILE A 151 11.92 -0.97 8.18
N LEU A 152 11.00 -1.94 8.22
CA LEU A 152 11.34 -3.35 8.37
C LEU A 152 11.99 -3.94 7.11
N LEU A 153 11.55 -3.50 5.92
CA LEU A 153 12.04 -3.96 4.63
C LEU A 153 13.44 -3.42 4.28
N LYS A 154 13.93 -2.39 4.98
CA LYS A 154 15.30 -1.88 4.78
C LYS A 154 16.35 -2.97 4.90
N ARG A 155 16.15 -3.96 5.78
CA ARG A 155 17.06 -5.11 5.93
C ARG A 155 17.21 -5.96 4.66
N PHE A 156 16.24 -5.90 3.74
CA PHE A 156 16.26 -6.57 2.45
C PHE A 156 16.60 -5.63 1.29
N SER A 157 16.95 -4.37 1.58
CA SER A 157 17.09 -3.29 0.57
C SER A 157 15.83 -3.05 -0.25
N LEU A 158 14.66 -3.31 0.34
CA LEU A 158 13.36 -3.15 -0.29
C LEU A 158 12.55 -2.03 0.36
N LYS A 159 11.66 -1.44 -0.41
CA LYS A 159 10.53 -0.63 0.04
C LYS A 159 9.22 -1.20 -0.50
N ILE A 160 8.13 -0.89 0.18
CA ILE A 160 6.78 -1.17 -0.28
C ILE A 160 6.04 0.12 -0.60
N GLU A 161 5.24 0.08 -1.64
CA GLU A 161 4.31 1.15 -2.01
C GLU A 161 2.90 0.61 -2.06
N LEU A 162 1.97 1.37 -1.47
CA LEU A 162 0.55 1.04 -1.46
C LEU A 162 -0.21 2.03 -2.34
N MET A 163 -0.86 1.51 -3.37
CA MET A 163 -1.67 2.29 -4.31
C MET A 163 -3.14 1.97 -4.11
N HIS A 164 -3.94 2.97 -3.79
CA HIS A 164 -5.38 2.80 -3.68
C HIS A 164 -5.96 2.38 -5.02
N LEU A 165 -6.60 1.20 -5.05
CA LEU A 165 -7.27 0.72 -6.25
C LEU A 165 -8.53 1.57 -6.45
N GLN A 166 -8.49 2.44 -7.43
CA GLN A 166 -9.67 3.17 -7.87
C GLN A 166 -10.42 2.31 -8.90
N GLU A 167 -11.75 2.31 -8.79
CA GLU A 167 -12.56 1.66 -9.82
C GLU A 167 -12.36 2.39 -11.15
N SER A 168 -12.02 1.67 -12.22
CA SER A 168 -11.93 2.20 -13.58
C SER A 168 -13.22 2.92 -14.00
N LYS A 169 -14.38 2.50 -13.45
CA LYS A 169 -15.65 3.19 -13.58
C LYS A 169 -15.60 4.67 -13.21
N LYS A 170 -14.82 5.06 -12.22
CA LYS A 170 -14.71 6.49 -11.82
C LYS A 170 -14.00 7.32 -12.87
N PHE A 171 -12.95 6.78 -13.50
CA PHE A 171 -12.27 7.46 -14.60
C PHE A 171 -13.26 7.74 -15.74
N TRP A 172 -14.00 6.70 -16.16
CA TRP A 172 -15.00 6.84 -17.22
C TRP A 172 -16.17 7.76 -16.84
N GLN A 173 -16.55 7.82 -15.55
CA GLN A 173 -17.54 8.80 -15.08
C GLN A 173 -17.04 10.24 -15.27
N TYR A 174 -15.76 10.52 -15.02
CA TYR A 174 -15.17 11.83 -15.30
C TYR A 174 -15.13 12.12 -16.81
N VAL A 175 -14.80 11.13 -17.63
CA VAL A 175 -14.80 11.27 -19.10
C VAL A 175 -16.20 11.58 -19.60
N ASP A 176 -17.24 10.98 -19.02
CA ASP A 176 -18.64 11.18 -19.40
C ASP A 176 -19.26 12.45 -18.80
N ASP A 177 -18.64 13.03 -17.78
CA ASP A 177 -19.15 14.24 -17.12
C ASP A 177 -18.89 15.50 -17.95
N ARG A 178 -19.68 15.64 -19.02
CA ARG A 178 -19.64 16.80 -19.92
C ARG A 178 -20.04 18.12 -19.25
N ARG A 179 -20.63 18.10 -18.06
CA ARG A 179 -20.95 19.33 -17.32
C ARG A 179 -19.71 19.92 -16.69
N SER A 180 -18.89 19.08 -16.03
CA SER A 180 -17.66 19.52 -15.39
C SER A 180 -16.49 19.63 -16.38
N TYR A 181 -16.51 18.80 -17.45
CA TYR A 181 -15.44 18.75 -18.46
C TYR A 181 -16.01 18.83 -19.89
N PRO A 182 -16.67 19.96 -20.26
CA PRO A 182 -17.40 20.09 -21.53
C PRO A 182 -16.51 19.97 -22.75
N THR A 183 -15.25 20.32 -22.60
CA THR A 183 -14.28 20.42 -23.71
C THR A 183 -13.22 19.30 -23.68
N GLY A 184 -13.27 18.38 -22.70
CA GLY A 184 -12.26 17.32 -22.53
C GLY A 184 -11.17 17.71 -21.54
N PHE A 185 -10.01 17.05 -21.64
CA PHE A 185 -8.93 17.22 -20.69
C PHE A 185 -7.73 17.92 -21.34
N TYR A 186 -7.13 18.87 -20.63
CA TYR A 186 -5.89 19.49 -21.07
C TYR A 186 -4.67 18.62 -20.80
N ARG A 187 -4.69 17.89 -19.67
CA ARG A 187 -3.63 16.97 -19.26
C ARG A 187 -4.20 15.78 -18.54
N VAL A 188 -3.67 14.62 -18.85
CA VAL A 188 -3.90 13.37 -18.10
C VAL A 188 -2.55 12.76 -17.78
N SER A 189 -2.34 12.39 -16.52
CA SER A 189 -1.10 11.77 -16.07
C SER A 189 -1.42 10.40 -15.48
N PHE A 190 -0.63 9.40 -15.88
CA PHE A 190 -0.65 8.05 -15.33
C PHE A 190 0.64 7.86 -14.56
N HIS A 191 0.50 7.59 -13.28
CA HIS A 191 1.63 7.18 -12.46
C HIS A 191 1.77 5.67 -12.55
N LEU A 192 2.86 5.22 -13.15
CA LEU A 192 3.20 3.81 -13.31
C LEU A 192 4.34 3.50 -12.35
N PRO A 193 4.03 2.98 -11.16
CA PRO A 193 5.06 2.65 -10.19
C PRO A 193 5.95 1.52 -10.73
N HIS A 194 7.13 1.37 -10.16
CA HIS A 194 8.11 0.35 -10.52
C HIS A 194 7.49 -1.05 -10.50
N LEU A 195 7.35 -1.66 -11.66
CA LEU A 195 6.32 -2.66 -11.93
C LEU A 195 6.70 -4.10 -11.58
N ASN A 196 5.84 -4.72 -10.77
CA ASN A 196 5.63 -6.17 -10.74
C ASN A 196 4.33 -6.58 -11.45
N LEU A 197 3.76 -5.76 -12.33
CA LEU A 197 2.47 -6.00 -12.97
C LEU A 197 2.66 -6.65 -14.34
N GLU A 198 2.47 -7.96 -14.40
CA GLU A 198 2.59 -8.79 -15.62
C GLU A 198 1.73 -8.30 -16.80
N ARG A 199 0.60 -7.66 -16.53
CA ARG A 199 -0.30 -7.17 -17.58
C ARG A 199 0.26 -5.99 -18.37
N LEU A 200 0.86 -5.01 -17.70
CA LEU A 200 1.48 -3.86 -18.35
C LEU A 200 2.78 -4.24 -19.06
N ARG A 201 3.46 -5.27 -18.57
CA ARG A 201 4.66 -5.85 -19.19
C ARG A 201 4.45 -6.23 -20.65
N LYS A 202 3.31 -6.82 -21.00
CA LYS A 202 3.00 -7.25 -22.38
C LYS A 202 2.81 -6.08 -23.36
N VAL A 203 2.41 -4.92 -22.88
CA VAL A 203 2.08 -3.77 -23.72
C VAL A 203 3.25 -2.78 -23.84
N TYR A 204 4.09 -2.67 -22.81
CA TYR A 204 5.13 -1.63 -22.72
C TYR A 204 6.50 -2.20 -22.33
N ASP A 205 6.76 -3.47 -22.63
CA ASP A 205 7.89 -4.24 -22.11
C ASP A 205 9.25 -3.55 -22.33
N SER A 206 9.48 -2.95 -23.49
CA SER A 206 10.78 -2.32 -23.80
C SER A 206 11.03 -1.04 -23.00
N VAL A 207 10.03 -0.17 -22.87
CA VAL A 207 10.17 1.11 -22.17
C VAL A 207 10.22 0.92 -20.67
N LEU A 208 9.39 0.02 -20.13
CA LEU A 208 9.33 -0.27 -18.72
C LEU A 208 10.56 -1.03 -18.23
N ASN A 209 11.05 -1.99 -19.01
CA ASN A 209 12.29 -2.70 -18.68
C ASN A 209 13.48 -1.76 -18.73
N GLN A 210 13.58 -0.90 -19.72
CA GLN A 210 14.65 0.08 -19.83
C GLN A 210 14.60 1.11 -18.68
N SER A 211 13.41 1.58 -18.31
CA SER A 211 13.23 2.47 -17.16
C SER A 211 13.65 1.79 -15.86
N ARG A 212 13.29 0.51 -15.69
CA ARG A 212 13.60 -0.27 -14.51
C ARG A 212 15.09 -0.65 -14.44
N GLU A 213 15.64 -1.22 -15.51
CA GLU A 213 17.01 -1.73 -15.54
C GLU A 213 18.06 -0.63 -15.52
N SER A 214 17.79 0.48 -16.25
CA SER A 214 18.75 1.59 -16.40
C SER A 214 18.59 2.65 -15.32
N PHE A 215 17.37 2.94 -14.88
CA PHE A 215 17.10 4.07 -14.01
C PHE A 215 16.50 3.69 -12.65
N ASN A 216 15.96 2.46 -12.51
CA ASN A 216 15.28 1.99 -11.30
C ASN A 216 14.30 3.04 -10.74
N SER A 217 13.47 3.57 -11.61
CA SER A 217 12.57 4.69 -11.35
C SER A 217 11.13 4.33 -11.64
N ASP A 218 10.21 5.01 -10.96
CA ASP A 218 8.81 5.01 -11.35
C ASP A 218 8.67 5.76 -12.67
N LEU A 219 7.66 5.44 -13.45
CA LEU A 219 7.39 6.07 -14.73
C LEU A 219 6.10 6.88 -14.66
N ASP A 220 6.23 8.19 -14.86
CA ASP A 220 5.08 9.06 -15.01
C ASP A 220 4.83 9.35 -16.49
N TRP A 221 3.71 8.91 -17.00
CA TRP A 221 3.25 9.26 -18.33
C TRP A 221 2.26 10.41 -18.26
N SER A 222 2.56 11.47 -18.98
CA SER A 222 1.68 12.61 -19.07
C SER A 222 1.37 12.92 -20.53
N PHE A 223 0.10 12.82 -20.88
CA PHE A 223 -0.41 13.30 -22.15
C PHE A 223 -0.88 14.75 -21.95
N LYS A 224 -0.31 15.65 -22.71
CA LYS A 224 -0.70 17.07 -22.73
C LYS A 224 -1.25 17.39 -24.10
N ALA A 225 -2.43 18.03 -24.16
CA ALA A 225 -2.99 18.51 -25.41
C ALA A 225 -2.06 19.58 -26.02
N ASN A 226 -2.00 19.65 -27.33
CA ASN A 226 -1.34 20.74 -28.04
C ASN A 226 -2.06 22.07 -27.72
N GLU A 227 -1.40 23.17 -28.01
CA GLU A 227 -1.98 24.51 -27.81
C GLU A 227 -3.34 24.64 -28.52
N GLY A 228 -4.37 24.99 -27.78
CA GLY A 228 -5.75 25.05 -28.27
C GLY A 228 -6.45 23.71 -28.48
N GLY A 229 -5.75 22.58 -28.30
CA GLY A 229 -6.29 21.23 -28.41
C GLY A 229 -6.77 20.66 -27.07
N GLN A 230 -7.42 19.50 -27.14
CA GLN A 230 -7.93 18.77 -25.98
C GLN A 230 -7.81 17.26 -26.15
N ILE A 231 -7.69 16.54 -25.04
CA ILE A 231 -7.62 15.10 -25.01
C ILE A 231 -9.04 14.56 -24.79
N HIS A 232 -9.48 13.70 -25.69
CA HIS A 232 -10.75 13.00 -25.60
C HIS A 232 -10.48 11.51 -25.47
N PHE A 233 -11.21 10.87 -24.57
CA PHE A 233 -11.17 9.43 -24.40
C PHE A 233 -12.43 8.79 -24.98
N ASP A 234 -12.24 7.66 -25.68
CA ASP A 234 -13.31 6.84 -26.20
C ASP A 234 -13.34 5.48 -25.50
N LYS A 235 -14.46 5.17 -24.84
CA LYS A 235 -14.67 3.88 -24.16
C LYS A 235 -14.67 2.69 -25.11
N ASN A 236 -14.96 2.91 -26.40
CA ASN A 236 -15.00 1.87 -27.41
C ASN A 236 -13.63 1.58 -28.00
N ASP A 237 -12.64 2.45 -27.76
CA ASP A 237 -11.26 2.19 -28.17
C ASP A 237 -10.61 1.19 -27.20
N GLU A 238 -10.38 0.00 -27.68
CA GLU A 238 -9.80 -1.10 -26.90
C GLU A 238 -8.40 -0.75 -26.35
N ARG A 239 -7.59 0.03 -27.07
CA ARG A 239 -6.25 0.46 -26.65
C ARG A 239 -6.34 1.40 -25.46
N GLN A 240 -7.30 2.34 -25.49
CA GLN A 240 -7.51 3.28 -24.40
C GLN A 240 -8.09 2.56 -23.16
N ARG A 241 -8.98 1.61 -23.37
CA ARG A 241 -9.49 0.76 -22.27
C ARG A 241 -8.37 -0.02 -21.60
N THR A 242 -7.52 -0.67 -22.36
CA THR A 242 -6.39 -1.45 -21.83
C THR A 242 -5.40 -0.58 -21.02
N LEU A 243 -5.26 0.69 -21.37
CA LEU A 243 -4.42 1.63 -20.61
C LEU A 243 -5.04 2.04 -19.27
N ILE A 244 -6.35 2.04 -19.15
CA ILE A 244 -7.10 2.56 -18.00
C ILE A 244 -7.53 1.44 -17.04
N GLU A 245 -7.83 0.26 -17.55
CA GLU A 245 -8.23 -0.94 -16.80
C GLU A 245 -7.03 -1.78 -16.33
#